data_35758f4b1c58c2541b3519bd0628fb7e
#
_entry.id   35758f4b1c58c2541b3519bd0628fb7e
#
_cell.length_a   1.000
_cell.length_b   1.000
_cell.length_c   1.000
_cell.angle_alpha   90.00
_cell.angle_beta   90.00
_cell.angle_gamma   90.00
#
_symmetry.space_group_name_H-M   'P 1'
#
loop_
_entity.id
_entity.type
_entity.pdbx_description
1 polymer ?
#
loop_
_entity_poly.entity_id
_entity_poly.type
_entity_poly.pdbx_seq_one_letter_code
_entity_poly.pdbx_strand_id
1 'polypeptide(L)'
;KIIKPLKTVKGVKNVPIIKTDNIPGKPEWFDQLVNKVIIEGDDVTKQLSTVEREIVHTKKINDTDEVTVYQDLNTDSVRVEYNSADNMFGEQVDLMYKRTPPDEGAPRADVEFEVEESGIVGRQTGPDDYDLEVEGVGGKSISDLESDLTKLKTYATSQKPTIKELSDSMKRKQNVKRYEEGEGQMDYVIKRQGDYVDDDFSPDFASGGIARMLGE
;
A
#
# COMPACT_ATOMS: atom_id res chain seq x y z
N LYS A 1 9.11 25.47 26.36
CA LYS A 1 9.45 26.01 25.02
C LYS A 1 8.15 26.27 24.28
N ILE A 2 7.86 27.52 23.99
CA ILE A 2 6.65 27.97 23.30
C ILE A 2 6.78 27.57 21.83
N ILE A 3 5.91 26.65 21.38
CA ILE A 3 5.79 26.30 19.96
C ILE A 3 5.09 27.49 19.30
N LYS A 4 5.77 28.18 18.37
CA LYS A 4 5.18 29.26 17.58
C LYS A 4 4.09 28.66 16.68
N PRO A 5 2.87 29.27 16.65
CA PRO A 5 1.84 28.80 15.73
C PRO A 5 2.30 28.98 14.27
N LEU A 6 2.08 27.94 13.44
CA LEU A 6 2.27 28.03 12.01
C LEU A 6 1.44 29.19 11.45
N LYS A 7 2.00 29.90 10.48
CA LYS A 7 1.32 31.02 9.81
C LYS A 7 0.00 30.54 9.21
N THR A 8 -1.09 31.11 9.65
CA THR A 8 -2.44 30.89 9.14
C THR A 8 -2.49 31.21 7.65
N VAL A 9 -2.66 30.21 6.81
CA VAL A 9 -3.04 30.40 5.42
C VAL A 9 -4.50 30.84 5.43
N LYS A 10 -4.80 31.97 4.76
CA LYS A 10 -6.17 32.52 4.70
C LYS A 10 -7.12 31.47 4.15
N GLY A 11 -8.08 31.02 4.98
CA GLY A 11 -9.20 30.18 4.56
C GLY A 11 -9.24 28.78 5.16
N VAL A 12 -8.21 28.31 5.83
CA VAL A 12 -8.21 26.97 6.46
C VAL A 12 -8.91 27.08 7.81
N LYS A 13 -10.13 26.57 7.88
CA LYS A 13 -10.80 26.23 9.15
C LYS A 13 -9.88 25.25 9.89
N ASN A 14 -9.84 25.32 11.22
CA ASN A 14 -9.09 24.40 12.08
C ASN A 14 -9.30 22.94 11.65
N VAL A 15 -8.46 22.44 10.75
CA VAL A 15 -8.45 21.04 10.37
C VAL A 15 -7.66 20.31 11.45
N PRO A 16 -8.25 19.32 12.13
CA PRO A 16 -7.52 18.57 13.14
C PRO A 16 -6.35 17.85 12.46
N ILE A 17 -5.16 17.97 13.04
CA ILE A 17 -3.99 17.22 12.60
C ILE A 17 -4.19 15.77 12.99
N ILE A 18 -4.20 14.88 12.00
CA ILE A 18 -4.28 13.44 12.20
C ILE A 18 -2.91 12.94 12.68
N LYS A 19 -2.95 12.13 13.71
CA LYS A 19 -1.79 11.43 14.23
C LYS A 19 -2.21 10.00 14.56
N THR A 20 -1.74 9.06 13.77
CA THR A 20 -1.99 7.63 13.96
C THR A 20 -0.90 6.98 14.82
N ASP A 21 -1.16 5.81 15.36
CA ASP A 21 -0.18 5.09 16.16
C ASP A 21 1.03 4.68 15.31
N ASN A 22 2.18 4.61 15.95
CA ASN A 22 3.39 4.10 15.31
C ASN A 22 3.40 2.57 15.41
N ILE A 23 3.07 1.91 14.31
CA ILE A 23 2.93 0.45 14.21
C ILE A 23 3.87 -0.11 13.14
N PRO A 24 4.25 -1.39 13.24
CA PRO A 24 5.09 -2.03 12.22
C PRO A 24 4.51 -1.89 10.82
N GLY A 25 5.37 -1.71 9.83
CA GLY A 25 4.98 -1.59 8.43
C GLY A 25 4.54 -0.21 7.99
N LYS A 26 3.97 0.61 8.89
CA LYS A 26 3.55 1.97 8.56
C LYS A 26 4.76 2.88 8.33
N PRO A 27 4.84 3.58 7.17
CA PRO A 27 5.94 4.49 6.91
C PRO A 27 5.86 5.75 7.78
N GLU A 28 7.00 6.25 8.25
CA GLU A 28 7.09 7.44 9.12
C GLU A 28 6.47 8.71 8.50
N TRP A 29 6.44 8.78 7.18
CA TRP A 29 5.86 9.91 6.45
C TRP A 29 4.35 9.80 6.20
N PHE A 30 3.68 8.71 6.62
CA PHE A 30 2.26 8.48 6.39
C PHE A 30 1.38 9.62 6.96
N ASP A 31 1.54 9.96 8.24
CA ASP A 31 0.77 11.03 8.88
C ASP A 31 1.04 12.40 8.23
N GLN A 32 2.30 12.62 7.75
CA GLN A 32 2.65 13.85 7.04
C GLN A 32 1.93 13.95 5.69
N LEU A 33 1.86 12.82 4.96
CA LEU A 33 1.12 12.72 3.71
C LEU A 33 -0.36 13.05 3.92
N VAL A 34 -1.01 12.34 4.85
CA VAL A 34 -2.43 12.49 5.16
C VAL A 34 -2.75 13.94 5.49
N ASN A 35 -2.02 14.53 6.43
CA ASN A 35 -2.24 15.92 6.82
C ASN A 35 -2.00 16.91 5.68
N LYS A 36 -1.00 16.66 4.83
CA LYS A 36 -0.70 17.52 3.69
C LYS A 36 -1.82 17.49 2.65
N VAL A 37 -2.34 16.30 2.33
CA VAL A 37 -3.48 16.15 1.41
C VAL A 37 -4.72 16.84 1.97
N ILE A 38 -5.03 16.69 3.26
CA ILE A 38 -6.17 17.35 3.90
C ILE A 38 -6.04 18.90 3.86
N ILE A 39 -4.82 19.43 4.02
CA ILE A 39 -4.59 20.87 4.06
C ILE A 39 -4.55 21.48 2.66
N GLU A 40 -3.94 20.81 1.70
CA GLU A 40 -3.66 21.34 0.36
C GLU A 40 -4.64 20.85 -0.71
N GLY A 41 -5.41 19.81 -0.42
CA GLY A 41 -6.34 19.17 -1.34
C GLY A 41 -7.75 19.76 -1.30
N ASP A 42 -8.58 19.23 -2.17
CA ASP A 42 -9.98 19.56 -2.29
C ASP A 42 -10.82 18.59 -1.44
N ASP A 43 -11.82 19.11 -0.73
CA ASP A 43 -12.82 18.28 -0.04
C ASP A 43 -13.81 17.72 -1.06
N VAL A 44 -13.75 16.42 -1.26
CA VAL A 44 -14.61 15.66 -2.19
C VAL A 44 -15.53 14.69 -1.45
N THR A 45 -15.73 14.90 -0.16
CA THR A 45 -16.54 14.04 0.71
C THR A 45 -17.91 13.74 0.11
N LYS A 46 -18.59 14.75 -0.43
CA LYS A 46 -19.94 14.58 -1.01
C LYS A 46 -19.98 13.69 -2.25
N GLN A 47 -18.86 13.57 -2.96
CA GLN A 47 -18.74 12.83 -4.21
C GLN A 47 -18.24 11.39 -3.98
N LEU A 48 -17.29 11.22 -3.06
CA LEU A 48 -16.53 9.98 -2.93
C LEU A 48 -16.72 9.25 -1.60
N SER A 49 -17.37 9.85 -0.60
CA SER A 49 -17.63 9.13 0.66
C SER A 49 -18.52 7.90 0.41
N THR A 50 -18.08 6.75 0.88
CA THR A 50 -18.76 5.46 0.74
C THR A 50 -19.47 5.02 2.00
N VAL A 51 -19.09 5.57 3.14
CA VAL A 51 -19.66 5.25 4.46
C VAL A 51 -20.08 6.51 5.21
N GLU A 52 -20.98 6.35 6.17
CA GLU A 52 -21.43 7.46 7.02
C GLU A 52 -20.27 7.95 7.90
N ARG A 53 -20.12 9.28 8.00
CA ARG A 53 -19.07 9.96 8.77
C ARG A 53 -17.66 9.74 8.23
N GLU A 54 -17.52 9.51 6.96
CA GLU A 54 -16.25 9.53 6.26
C GLU A 54 -15.98 10.94 5.71
N ILE A 55 -14.74 11.40 5.78
CA ILE A 55 -14.26 12.63 5.16
C ILE A 55 -13.25 12.27 4.09
N VAL A 56 -13.41 12.85 2.89
CA VAL A 56 -12.57 12.52 1.74
C VAL A 56 -11.93 13.77 1.17
N HIS A 57 -10.61 13.74 1.02
CA HIS A 57 -9.84 14.80 0.37
C HIS A 57 -8.99 14.23 -0.76
N THR A 58 -8.92 14.96 -1.87
CA THR A 58 -8.07 14.58 -3.01
C THR A 58 -7.08 15.67 -3.35
N LYS A 59 -5.91 15.27 -3.85
CA LYS A 59 -4.85 16.17 -4.28
C LYS A 59 -4.12 15.62 -5.49
N LYS A 60 -4.12 16.38 -6.58
CA LYS A 60 -3.21 16.13 -7.71
C LYS A 60 -1.80 16.59 -7.33
N ILE A 61 -0.84 15.67 -7.34
CA ILE A 61 0.58 15.97 -7.10
C ILE A 61 1.20 16.56 -8.39
N ASN A 62 0.81 15.99 -9.54
CA ASN A 62 1.18 16.43 -10.88
C ASN A 62 0.11 15.96 -11.88
N ASP A 63 0.41 16.00 -13.17
CA ASP A 63 -0.55 15.67 -14.25
C ASP A 63 -0.94 14.18 -14.28
N THR A 64 -0.10 13.29 -13.72
CA THR A 64 -0.27 11.83 -13.75
C THR A 64 -0.52 11.21 -12.39
N ASP A 65 -0.24 11.95 -11.31
CA ASP A 65 -0.27 11.39 -9.96
C ASP A 65 -1.30 12.12 -9.10
N GLU A 66 -2.20 11.36 -8.51
CA GLU A 66 -3.26 11.83 -7.63
C GLU A 66 -3.29 11.02 -6.34
N VAL A 67 -3.58 11.70 -5.24
CA VAL A 67 -3.73 11.06 -3.91
C VAL A 67 -5.09 11.43 -3.36
N THR A 68 -5.81 10.41 -2.89
CA THR A 68 -7.08 10.59 -2.18
C THR A 68 -6.95 10.00 -0.78
N VAL A 69 -7.38 10.76 0.21
CA VAL A 69 -7.36 10.37 1.63
C VAL A 69 -8.78 10.20 2.11
N TYR A 70 -9.10 9.05 2.64
CA TYR A 70 -10.36 8.72 3.30
C TYR A 70 -10.11 8.60 4.79
N GLN A 71 -10.88 9.34 5.57
CA GLN A 71 -10.84 9.30 7.02
C GLN A 71 -12.19 8.84 7.56
N ASP A 72 -12.25 7.66 8.15
CA ASP A 72 -13.43 7.18 8.87
C ASP A 72 -13.44 7.73 10.30
N LEU A 73 -14.41 8.60 10.59
CA LEU A 73 -14.58 9.21 11.91
C LEU A 73 -15.24 8.27 12.94
N ASN A 74 -15.69 7.08 12.56
CA ASN A 74 -16.24 6.10 13.49
C ASN A 74 -15.15 5.24 14.12
N THR A 75 -14.15 4.87 13.32
CA THR A 75 -13.07 3.97 13.72
C THR A 75 -11.73 4.68 13.92
N ASP A 76 -11.59 5.91 13.44
CA ASP A 76 -10.32 6.62 13.26
C ASP A 76 -9.37 5.92 12.26
N SER A 77 -9.91 5.07 11.37
CA SER A 77 -9.14 4.46 10.28
C SER A 77 -8.86 5.49 9.18
N VAL A 78 -7.72 5.31 8.52
CA VAL A 78 -7.30 6.19 7.41
C VAL A 78 -6.84 5.35 6.24
N ARG A 79 -7.45 5.57 5.07
CA ARG A 79 -7.02 4.97 3.80
C ARG A 79 -6.48 6.05 2.88
N VAL A 80 -5.38 5.76 2.23
CA VAL A 80 -4.77 6.61 1.22
C VAL A 80 -4.73 5.83 -0.08
N GLU A 81 -5.41 6.34 -1.10
CA GLU A 81 -5.34 5.84 -2.46
C GLU A 81 -4.32 6.67 -3.24
N TYR A 82 -3.38 6.03 -3.89
CA TYR A 82 -2.40 6.65 -4.76
C TYR A 82 -2.53 6.14 -6.18
N ASN A 83 -2.98 7.00 -7.07
CA ASN A 83 -3.09 6.75 -8.50
C ASN A 83 -1.89 7.35 -9.21
N SER A 84 -1.14 6.55 -9.95
CA SER A 84 0.01 6.98 -10.75
C SER A 84 0.17 6.11 -11.98
N ALA A 85 0.56 6.72 -13.08
CA ALA A 85 0.92 5.98 -14.29
C ALA A 85 2.18 5.10 -14.11
N ASP A 86 2.95 5.32 -13.03
CA ASP A 86 4.15 4.53 -12.69
C ASP A 86 3.82 3.34 -11.77
N ASN A 87 2.56 3.19 -11.34
CA ASN A 87 2.12 2.03 -10.57
C ASN A 87 2.00 0.79 -11.46
N MET A 88 2.03 -0.39 -10.85
CA MET A 88 1.86 -1.64 -11.58
C MET A 88 0.49 -1.66 -12.28
N PHE A 89 0.49 -1.95 -13.57
CA PHE A 89 -0.67 -1.85 -14.49
C PHE A 89 -1.32 -0.45 -14.53
N GLY A 90 -0.65 0.61 -14.07
CA GLY A 90 -1.22 1.94 -13.93
C GLY A 90 -2.38 2.01 -12.94
N GLU A 91 -2.51 1.03 -12.07
CA GLU A 91 -3.59 0.88 -11.12
C GLU A 91 -3.30 1.61 -9.81
N GLN A 92 -4.30 1.68 -8.98
CA GLN A 92 -4.24 2.29 -7.65
C GLN A 92 -3.38 1.48 -6.68
N VAL A 93 -2.67 2.19 -5.81
CA VAL A 93 -2.03 1.63 -4.62
C VAL A 93 -2.75 2.15 -3.39
N ASP A 94 -3.14 1.25 -2.50
CA ASP A 94 -3.78 1.58 -1.23
C ASP A 94 -2.83 1.41 -0.05
N LEU A 95 -2.82 2.43 0.81
CA LEU A 95 -2.13 2.41 2.09
C LEU A 95 -3.18 2.56 3.19
N MET A 96 -3.36 1.56 4.04
CA MET A 96 -4.46 1.50 4.99
C MET A 96 -3.95 1.41 6.43
N TYR A 97 -4.24 2.44 7.22
CA TYR A 97 -4.17 2.35 8.67
C TYR A 97 -5.57 1.96 9.17
N LYS A 98 -5.72 0.73 9.60
CA LYS A 98 -6.98 0.19 10.11
C LYS A 98 -6.99 0.20 11.62
N ARG A 99 -8.09 0.66 12.18
CA ARG A 99 -8.34 0.60 13.61
C ARG A 99 -9.68 -0.04 13.86
N THR A 100 -9.64 -1.25 14.39
CA THR A 100 -10.85 -1.99 14.77
C THR A 100 -11.20 -1.66 16.23
N PRO A 101 -12.42 -1.17 16.51
CA PRO A 101 -12.86 -0.98 17.87
C PRO A 101 -12.70 -2.26 18.68
N PRO A 102 -12.39 -2.18 19.99
CA PRO A 102 -12.22 -3.37 20.81
C PRO A 102 -13.53 -4.14 20.93
N ASP A 103 -13.45 -5.45 20.84
CA ASP A 103 -14.55 -6.33 21.19
C ASP A 103 -14.98 -6.11 22.65
N GLU A 104 -16.22 -6.51 22.97
CA GLU A 104 -16.75 -6.36 24.34
C GLU A 104 -15.84 -7.08 25.34
N GLY A 105 -15.20 -6.30 26.20
CA GLY A 105 -14.24 -6.78 27.22
C GLY A 105 -12.77 -6.73 26.81
N ALA A 106 -12.44 -6.37 25.58
CA ALA A 106 -11.05 -6.15 25.17
C ALA A 106 -10.54 -4.77 25.65
N PRO A 107 -9.28 -4.70 26.16
CA PRO A 107 -8.77 -3.46 26.77
C PRO A 107 -8.37 -2.38 25.77
N ARG A 108 -8.19 -2.70 24.47
CA ARG A 108 -7.70 -1.79 23.44
C ARG A 108 -8.28 -2.13 22.07
N ALA A 109 -8.37 -1.09 21.23
CA ALA A 109 -8.58 -1.26 19.81
C ALA A 109 -7.41 -2.01 19.18
N ASP A 110 -7.71 -2.86 18.20
CA ASP A 110 -6.68 -3.46 17.37
C ASP A 110 -6.29 -2.48 16.26
N VAL A 111 -4.99 -2.40 15.95
CA VAL A 111 -4.46 -1.48 14.94
C VAL A 111 -3.48 -2.21 14.04
N GLU A 112 -3.67 -2.07 12.74
CA GLU A 112 -2.83 -2.69 11.72
C GLU A 112 -2.57 -1.73 10.57
N PHE A 113 -1.49 -1.98 9.85
CA PHE A 113 -1.17 -1.28 8.63
C PHE A 113 -1.08 -2.29 7.50
N GLU A 114 -1.84 -2.02 6.46
CA GLU A 114 -1.89 -2.86 5.26
C GLU A 114 -1.62 -2.02 4.03
N VAL A 115 -1.14 -2.66 3.00
CA VAL A 115 -0.94 -2.09 1.67
C VAL A 115 -1.51 -3.04 0.63
N GLU A 116 -2.00 -2.47 -0.47
CA GLU A 116 -2.54 -3.25 -1.58
C GLU A 116 -2.15 -2.59 -2.90
N GLU A 117 -1.84 -3.40 -3.90
CA GLU A 117 -1.62 -2.97 -5.28
C GLU A 117 -2.13 -4.06 -6.23
N SER A 118 -2.34 -3.73 -7.50
CA SER A 118 -2.56 -4.76 -8.51
C SER A 118 -1.28 -5.55 -8.74
N GLY A 119 -1.42 -6.84 -8.95
CA GLY A 119 -0.31 -7.75 -9.20
C GLY A 119 -0.74 -8.96 -10.00
N ILE A 120 0.22 -9.80 -10.40
CA ILE A 120 -0.05 -11.02 -11.12
C ILE A 120 -0.08 -12.18 -10.13
N VAL A 121 -1.13 -12.96 -10.19
CA VAL A 121 -1.29 -14.19 -9.41
C VAL A 121 -1.37 -15.37 -10.34
N GLY A 122 -0.76 -16.50 -9.96
CA GLY A 122 -0.88 -17.77 -10.66
C GLY A 122 -1.98 -18.60 -10.05
N ARG A 123 -2.94 -19.02 -10.88
CA ARG A 123 -4.00 -19.93 -10.46
C ARG A 123 -3.82 -21.27 -11.16
N GLN A 124 -3.72 -22.33 -10.38
CA GLN A 124 -3.63 -23.67 -10.93
C GLN A 124 -4.99 -24.10 -11.51
N THR A 125 -5.04 -24.38 -12.81
CA THR A 125 -6.25 -24.78 -13.54
C THR A 125 -6.25 -26.25 -13.90
N GLY A 126 -5.07 -26.89 -13.82
CA GLY A 126 -4.88 -28.32 -14.09
C GLY A 126 -3.63 -28.86 -13.39
N PRO A 127 -3.29 -30.15 -13.56
CA PRO A 127 -2.12 -30.72 -12.89
C PRO A 127 -0.80 -30.01 -13.18
N ASP A 128 -0.65 -29.48 -14.41
CA ASP A 128 0.55 -28.78 -14.87
C ASP A 128 0.23 -27.43 -15.53
N ASP A 129 -1.04 -26.96 -15.43
CA ASP A 129 -1.50 -25.73 -16.07
C ASP A 129 -1.73 -24.64 -15.04
N TYR A 130 -1.18 -23.45 -15.33
CA TYR A 130 -1.36 -22.23 -14.55
C TYR A 130 -1.88 -21.13 -15.46
N ASP A 131 -2.97 -20.50 -15.06
CA ASP A 131 -3.41 -19.22 -15.61
C ASP A 131 -2.84 -18.08 -14.77
N LEU A 132 -2.40 -17.01 -15.45
CA LEU A 132 -1.93 -15.80 -14.81
C LEU A 132 -3.03 -14.74 -14.90
N GLU A 133 -3.47 -14.25 -13.76
CA GLU A 133 -4.52 -13.23 -13.65
C GLU A 133 -3.98 -12.01 -12.91
N VAL A 134 -4.53 -10.83 -13.21
CA VAL A 134 -4.26 -9.61 -12.46
C VAL A 134 -5.29 -9.53 -11.33
N GLU A 135 -4.80 -9.50 -10.10
CA GLU A 135 -5.63 -9.36 -8.90
C GLU A 135 -5.00 -8.33 -7.94
N GLY A 136 -5.78 -7.88 -6.96
CA GLY A 136 -5.26 -7.12 -5.83
C GLY A 136 -4.33 -8.00 -4.98
N VAL A 137 -3.12 -7.54 -4.76
CA VAL A 137 -2.15 -8.19 -3.89
C VAL A 137 -1.82 -7.27 -2.72
N GLY A 138 -1.99 -7.79 -1.53
CA GLY A 138 -1.80 -7.06 -0.30
C GLY A 138 -0.49 -7.40 0.41
N GLY A 139 -0.13 -6.58 1.38
CA GLY A 139 1.02 -6.76 2.25
C GLY A 139 0.86 -6.00 3.56
N LYS A 140 1.87 -6.10 4.41
CA LYS A 140 1.88 -5.43 5.73
C LYS A 140 2.76 -4.18 5.77
N SER A 141 3.47 -3.91 4.70
CA SER A 141 4.36 -2.74 4.61
C SER A 141 4.58 -2.30 3.17
N ILE A 142 5.04 -1.06 2.99
CA ILE A 142 5.39 -0.54 1.67
C ILE A 142 6.53 -1.29 0.98
N SER A 143 7.30 -2.10 1.70
CA SER A 143 8.34 -2.95 1.12
C SER A 143 7.79 -4.14 0.34
N ASP A 144 6.53 -4.49 0.61
CA ASP A 144 5.83 -5.61 -0.02
C ASP A 144 5.27 -5.24 -1.41
N LEU A 145 5.24 -3.93 -1.72
CA LEU A 145 4.78 -3.39 -3.00
C LEU A 145 5.88 -3.44 -4.06
N GLU A 146 5.52 -3.68 -5.31
CA GLU A 146 6.39 -3.49 -6.48
C GLU A 146 6.29 -2.06 -7.05
N SER A 147 5.15 -1.39 -6.88
CA SER A 147 4.96 0.01 -7.29
C SER A 147 5.89 0.97 -6.56
N ASP A 148 6.30 2.04 -7.25
CA ASP A 148 7.25 3.03 -6.72
C ASP A 148 6.56 4.19 -6.00
N LEU A 149 6.72 4.29 -4.69
CA LEU A 149 6.16 5.36 -3.86
C LEU A 149 7.11 6.53 -3.60
N THR A 150 8.25 6.63 -4.32
CA THR A 150 9.24 7.69 -4.09
C THR A 150 8.68 9.10 -4.33
N LYS A 151 7.82 9.26 -5.34
CA LYS A 151 7.13 10.53 -5.61
C LYS A 151 6.18 10.90 -4.47
N LEU A 152 5.40 9.92 -4.00
CA LEU A 152 4.47 10.08 -2.90
C LEU A 152 5.19 10.51 -1.60
N LYS A 153 6.28 9.82 -1.26
CA LYS A 153 7.15 10.19 -0.14
C LYS A 153 7.74 11.59 -0.28
N THR A 154 8.23 11.94 -1.47
CA THR A 154 8.77 13.26 -1.77
C THR A 154 7.72 14.35 -1.58
N TYR A 155 6.51 14.11 -2.04
CA TYR A 155 5.38 15.01 -1.81
C TYR A 155 5.08 15.15 -0.32
N ALA A 156 4.95 14.04 0.41
CA ALA A 156 4.67 14.03 1.84
C ALA A 156 5.67 14.85 2.66
N THR A 157 6.95 14.57 2.48
CA THR A 157 8.03 15.14 3.30
C THR A 157 8.60 16.46 2.78
N SER A 158 8.31 16.81 1.53
CA SER A 158 8.97 17.91 0.79
C SER A 158 10.49 17.78 0.72
N GLN A 159 11.02 16.57 0.92
CA GLN A 159 12.44 16.25 0.86
C GLN A 159 12.77 15.60 -0.48
N LYS A 160 13.92 15.95 -1.04
CA LYS A 160 14.44 15.28 -2.24
C LYS A 160 14.84 13.85 -1.89
N PRO A 161 14.54 12.89 -2.78
CA PRO A 161 14.97 11.52 -2.56
C PRO A 161 16.49 11.40 -2.54
N THR A 162 17.01 10.50 -1.76
CA THR A 162 18.44 10.16 -1.70
C THR A 162 18.85 9.41 -2.98
N ILE A 163 20.14 9.32 -3.24
CA ILE A 163 20.68 8.54 -4.38
C ILE A 163 20.26 7.07 -4.30
N LYS A 164 20.23 6.51 -3.08
CA LYS A 164 19.77 5.13 -2.87
C LYS A 164 18.31 4.97 -3.24
N GLU A 165 17.44 5.85 -2.75
CA GLU A 165 16.01 5.82 -3.08
C GLU A 165 15.75 6.00 -4.58
N LEU A 166 16.50 6.86 -5.27
CA LEU A 166 16.41 6.99 -6.71
C LEU A 166 16.84 5.71 -7.44
N SER A 167 17.92 5.07 -6.98
CA SER A 167 18.38 3.80 -7.54
C SER A 167 17.34 2.69 -7.35
N ASP A 168 16.75 2.61 -6.16
CA ASP A 168 15.73 1.61 -5.84
C ASP A 168 14.41 1.88 -6.61
N SER A 169 14.02 3.15 -6.77
CA SER A 169 12.92 3.59 -7.63
C SER A 169 13.11 3.14 -9.08
N MET A 170 14.30 3.35 -9.65
CA MET A 170 14.60 2.91 -11.01
C MET A 170 14.50 1.39 -11.17
N LYS A 171 14.97 0.62 -10.19
CA LYS A 171 14.88 -0.86 -10.21
C LYS A 171 13.41 -1.31 -10.15
N ARG A 172 12.59 -0.71 -9.26
CA ARG A 172 11.16 -1.02 -9.16
C ARG A 172 10.46 -0.77 -10.49
N LYS A 173 10.65 0.39 -11.10
CA LYS A 173 10.08 0.71 -12.42
C LYS A 173 10.50 -0.26 -13.51
N GLN A 174 11.75 -0.72 -13.50
CA GLN A 174 12.22 -1.73 -14.44
C GLN A 174 11.57 -3.10 -14.18
N ASN A 175 11.37 -3.48 -12.91
CA ASN A 175 10.69 -4.71 -12.56
C ASN A 175 9.22 -4.67 -12.96
N VAL A 176 8.50 -3.59 -12.62
CA VAL A 176 7.09 -3.39 -13.01
C VAL A 176 6.95 -3.55 -14.52
N LYS A 177 7.76 -2.80 -15.30
CA LYS A 177 7.74 -2.90 -16.76
C LYS A 177 8.01 -4.34 -17.26
N ARG A 178 8.99 -5.04 -16.68
CA ARG A 178 9.31 -6.42 -17.04
C ARG A 178 8.15 -7.38 -16.73
N TYR A 179 7.46 -7.18 -15.61
CA TYR A 179 6.30 -7.99 -15.24
C TYR A 179 5.11 -7.71 -16.14
N GLU A 180 4.83 -6.44 -16.47
CA GLU A 180 3.77 -6.05 -17.38
C GLU A 180 4.00 -6.56 -18.82
N GLU A 181 5.24 -6.55 -19.29
CA GLU A 181 5.62 -7.06 -20.62
C GLU A 181 5.64 -8.60 -20.72
N GLY A 182 5.39 -9.30 -19.61
CA GLY A 182 5.30 -10.76 -19.57
C GLY A 182 6.63 -11.49 -19.34
N GLU A 183 7.77 -10.83 -19.50
CA GLU A 183 9.10 -11.46 -19.34
C GLU A 183 9.43 -11.91 -17.90
N GLY A 184 8.72 -11.45 -16.93
CA GLY A 184 8.96 -11.73 -15.51
C GLY A 184 7.71 -12.12 -14.73
N GLN A 185 6.58 -12.34 -15.41
CA GLN A 185 5.33 -12.66 -14.75
C GLN A 185 5.45 -13.90 -13.86
N MET A 186 6.03 -14.96 -14.38
CA MET A 186 6.21 -16.19 -13.62
C MET A 186 7.19 -16.02 -12.46
N ASP A 187 8.30 -15.29 -12.65
CA ASP A 187 9.24 -14.98 -11.58
C ASP A 187 8.58 -14.18 -10.46
N TYR A 188 7.70 -13.24 -10.83
CA TYR A 188 6.92 -12.45 -9.90
C TYR A 188 5.96 -13.32 -9.07
N VAL A 189 5.20 -14.20 -9.74
CA VAL A 189 4.28 -15.14 -9.08
C VAL A 189 5.04 -16.06 -8.13
N ILE A 190 6.15 -16.67 -8.59
CA ILE A 190 6.97 -17.56 -7.76
C ILE A 190 7.53 -16.83 -6.54
N LYS A 191 8.02 -15.61 -6.72
CA LYS A 191 8.51 -14.78 -5.61
C LYS A 191 7.42 -14.55 -4.57
N ARG A 192 6.20 -14.19 -5.00
CA ARG A 192 5.09 -13.94 -4.08
C ARG A 192 4.54 -15.21 -3.45
N GLN A 193 4.46 -16.31 -4.18
CA GLN A 193 4.05 -17.60 -3.60
C GLN A 193 5.07 -18.12 -2.58
N GLY A 194 6.36 -17.82 -2.74
CA GLY A 194 7.37 -18.12 -1.74
C GLY A 194 7.18 -17.38 -0.42
N ASP A 195 6.59 -16.16 -0.46
CA ASP A 195 6.20 -15.42 0.72
C ASP A 195 4.87 -15.93 1.34
N TYR A 196 4.07 -16.65 0.53
CA TYR A 196 2.80 -17.29 0.89
C TYR A 196 2.91 -18.81 1.06
N VAL A 197 4.07 -19.36 1.31
CA VAL A 197 4.15 -20.73 1.79
C VAL A 197 3.50 -20.76 3.16
N ASP A 198 2.18 -20.95 3.12
CA ASP A 198 1.41 -21.41 4.25
C ASP A 198 2.13 -22.62 4.82
N ASP A 199 2.38 -22.64 6.12
CA ASP A 199 2.91 -23.81 6.85
C ASP A 199 2.03 -25.07 6.63
N ASP A 200 0.84 -24.91 6.02
CA ASP A 200 -0.07 -25.98 5.60
C ASP A 200 0.29 -26.62 4.26
N PHE A 201 1.24 -26.10 3.48
CA PHE A 201 1.76 -26.83 2.33
C PHE A 201 2.64 -27.94 2.87
N SER A 202 1.98 -29.05 3.19
CA SER A 202 2.53 -30.27 3.74
C SER A 202 3.84 -30.64 3.03
N PRO A 203 4.93 -30.85 3.78
CA PRO A 203 6.21 -31.29 3.22
C PRO A 203 6.16 -32.66 2.51
N ASP A 204 4.98 -33.24 2.40
CA ASP A 204 4.79 -34.53 1.72
C ASP A 204 5.13 -34.51 0.21
N PHE A 205 5.13 -33.33 -0.44
CA PHE A 205 5.61 -33.21 -1.81
C PHE A 205 7.14 -33.13 -1.91
N ALA A 206 7.82 -32.61 -0.89
CA ALA A 206 9.28 -32.50 -0.92
C ALA A 206 10.00 -33.82 -0.57
N SER A 207 9.32 -34.74 0.11
CA SER A 207 9.93 -35.99 0.57
C SER A 207 9.63 -37.23 -0.31
N GLY A 208 8.70 -37.12 -1.28
CA GLY A 208 8.18 -38.30 -1.99
C GLY A 208 8.78 -38.59 -3.35
N GLY A 209 9.34 -37.60 -4.05
CA GLY A 209 9.65 -37.79 -5.48
C GLY A 209 11.04 -38.31 -5.80
N ILE A 210 12.05 -37.84 -5.11
CA ILE A 210 13.45 -38.08 -5.53
C ILE A 210 14.07 -39.30 -4.84
N ALA A 211 13.70 -39.62 -3.60
CA ALA A 211 14.27 -40.76 -2.88
C ALA A 211 13.85 -42.12 -3.49
N ARG A 212 12.66 -42.22 -4.08
CA ARG A 212 12.21 -43.43 -4.77
C ARG A 212 12.81 -43.65 -6.16
N MET A 213 13.35 -42.58 -6.78
CA MET A 213 14.03 -42.70 -8.10
C MET A 213 15.49 -43.15 -8.00
N LEU A 214 16.10 -43.09 -6.82
CA LEU A 214 17.52 -43.45 -6.62
C LEU A 214 17.72 -44.85 -6.04
N GLY A 215 16.68 -45.69 -5.96
CA GLY A 215 16.79 -47.12 -5.84
C GLY A 215 17.38 -47.62 -4.52
N GLU A 216 16.72 -47.31 -3.39
CA GLU A 216 16.81 -48.12 -2.18
C GLU A 216 15.54 -48.93 -1.97
#